data_5037792bbce0a7a2da3978a0977d864d
#
_entry.id   5037792bbce0a7a2da3978a0977d864d
#
_cell.length_a   1.000
_cell.length_b   1.000
_cell.length_c   1.000
_cell.angle_alpha   90.00
_cell.angle_beta   90.00
_cell.angle_gamma   90.00
#
_symmetry.space_group_name_H-M   'P 1'
#
loop_
_entity.id
_entity.type
_entity.pdbx_description
1 polymer ?
#
loop_
_entity_poly.entity_id
_entity_poly.type
_entity_poly.pdbx_seq_one_letter_code
_entity_poly.pdbx_strand_id
1 'polypeptide(L)'
;MRKRGILALCLGAMGALGAVVCVPPPPAGNTASFETEPLRPGIADPATALTFASTLIDDSPHLLLVVGYADAVARGIDLGAGADPFDTLQRLGRDALIGMARTEADRSADFPLARLLPAGQAARQVATGTNFREHAQEVAVERPFNFPKFGPPTPAVTTVLRGDGVLLDYEGEICARFDRPLAATEDFAAAVKGFFLCGDFTDRALLTRLVTEDVESGIGFSDAKSGPDFFPTGPFLVIPADWRAFVADERITTSVDGDPRQDARGAGMTLDFAALAEVMLKTGASPDWQYQGQQVPLIAAGVLPQGAALMSGTPAGVIYRPPDTREIVCGSVWHICTAGFLREGFRPAVIERFLGRLAAADVFLRPGQQVRHASSQLGEIIVEVR
;
A
#
# COMPACT_ATOMS: atom_id res chain seq x y z
N MET A 1 -54.54 -30.51 -11.84
CA MET A 1 -53.84 -30.41 -10.53
C MET A 1 -52.46 -31.07 -10.48
N ARG A 2 -52.11 -32.08 -11.31
CA ARG A 2 -50.79 -32.77 -11.27
C ARG A 2 -49.58 -31.95 -11.74
N LYS A 3 -49.75 -30.98 -12.69
CA LYS A 3 -48.59 -30.18 -13.21
C LYS A 3 -48.05 -29.12 -12.24
N ARG A 4 -48.87 -28.61 -11.30
CA ARG A 4 -48.41 -27.63 -10.29
C ARG A 4 -47.61 -28.30 -9.15
N GLY A 5 -47.89 -29.56 -8.84
CA GLY A 5 -47.14 -30.29 -7.82
C GLY A 5 -45.74 -30.68 -8.26
N ILE A 6 -45.54 -31.04 -9.53
CA ILE A 6 -44.22 -31.39 -10.08
C ILE A 6 -43.31 -30.19 -10.15
N LEU A 7 -43.82 -29.00 -10.54
CA LEU A 7 -43.03 -27.79 -10.58
C LEU A 7 -42.59 -27.34 -9.18
N ALA A 8 -43.46 -27.46 -8.17
CA ALA A 8 -43.11 -27.14 -6.78
C ALA A 8 -42.09 -28.13 -6.19
N LEU A 9 -42.14 -29.43 -6.56
CA LEU A 9 -41.17 -30.42 -6.13
C LEU A 9 -39.79 -30.21 -6.78
N CYS A 10 -39.73 -29.83 -8.07
CA CYS A 10 -38.50 -29.54 -8.76
C CYS A 10 -37.82 -28.25 -8.21
N LEU A 11 -38.61 -27.22 -7.90
CA LEU A 11 -38.10 -26.00 -7.27
C LEU A 11 -37.62 -26.26 -5.82
N GLY A 12 -38.33 -27.10 -5.07
CA GLY A 12 -37.91 -27.51 -3.73
C GLY A 12 -36.62 -28.35 -3.74
N ALA A 13 -36.51 -29.29 -4.68
CA ALA A 13 -35.30 -30.12 -4.83
C ALA A 13 -34.08 -29.32 -5.32
N MET A 14 -34.27 -28.37 -6.25
CA MET A 14 -33.20 -27.46 -6.67
C MET A 14 -32.81 -26.49 -5.56
N GLY A 15 -33.76 -26.01 -4.75
CA GLY A 15 -33.48 -25.19 -3.57
C GLY A 15 -32.69 -25.93 -2.51
N ALA A 16 -33.03 -27.22 -2.25
CA ALA A 16 -32.33 -28.05 -1.26
C ALA A 16 -30.93 -28.47 -1.76
N LEU A 17 -30.77 -28.84 -3.04
CA LEU A 17 -29.46 -29.10 -3.63
C LEU A 17 -28.59 -27.83 -3.67
N GLY A 18 -29.17 -26.69 -4.01
CA GLY A 18 -28.50 -25.40 -3.99
C GLY A 18 -28.01 -25.02 -2.59
N ALA A 19 -28.79 -25.28 -1.55
CA ALA A 19 -28.42 -25.03 -0.16
C ALA A 19 -27.28 -25.92 0.33
N VAL A 20 -27.20 -27.17 -0.11
CA VAL A 20 -26.11 -28.10 0.26
C VAL A 20 -24.82 -27.85 -0.49
N VAL A 21 -24.88 -27.36 -1.74
CA VAL A 21 -23.70 -27.09 -2.58
C VAL A 21 -23.08 -25.72 -2.29
N CYS A 22 -23.85 -24.82 -1.71
CA CYS A 22 -23.47 -23.41 -1.56
C CYS A 22 -23.16 -22.99 -0.11
N VAL A 23 -22.57 -23.89 0.69
CA VAL A 23 -21.94 -23.47 1.95
C VAL A 23 -20.68 -22.70 1.59
N PRO A 24 -20.55 -21.42 2.00
CA PRO A 24 -19.36 -20.64 1.72
C PRO A 24 -18.13 -21.31 2.34
N PRO A 25 -16.99 -21.31 1.66
CA PRO A 25 -15.74 -21.72 2.29
C PRO A 25 -15.43 -20.80 3.48
N PRO A 26 -14.69 -21.28 4.50
CA PRO A 26 -14.17 -20.39 5.52
C PRO A 26 -13.27 -19.33 4.87
N PRO A 27 -13.07 -18.15 5.49
CA PRO A 27 -12.12 -17.18 5.02
C PRO A 27 -10.76 -17.84 4.77
N ALA A 28 -10.13 -17.53 3.65
CA ALA A 28 -8.80 -18.06 3.36
C ALA A 28 -7.80 -17.61 4.44
N GLY A 29 -6.96 -18.53 4.89
CA GLY A 29 -5.88 -18.21 5.83
C GLY A 29 -4.84 -17.28 5.20
N ASN A 30 -3.99 -16.69 6.04
CA ASN A 30 -2.84 -15.93 5.58
C ASN A 30 -1.85 -16.85 4.84
N THR A 31 -1.44 -16.46 3.63
CA THR A 31 -0.54 -17.24 2.78
C THR A 31 0.86 -16.64 2.72
N ALA A 32 1.14 -15.54 3.45
CA ALA A 32 2.44 -14.92 3.48
C ALA A 32 3.51 -15.85 4.07
N SER A 33 4.69 -15.80 3.51
CA SER A 33 5.90 -16.41 4.08
C SER A 33 6.46 -15.47 5.17
N PHE A 34 7.08 -16.05 6.20
CA PHE A 34 7.66 -15.27 7.30
C PHE A 34 9.10 -15.71 7.54
N GLU A 35 10.00 -14.72 7.67
CA GLU A 35 11.36 -15.00 8.15
C GLU A 35 11.34 -15.37 9.63
N THR A 36 12.24 -16.28 10.03
CA THR A 36 12.31 -16.79 11.41
C THR A 36 12.74 -15.72 12.40
N GLU A 37 13.68 -14.85 11.99
CA GLU A 37 14.21 -13.81 12.85
C GLU A 37 13.26 -12.63 12.94
N PRO A 38 12.87 -12.17 14.13
CA PRO A 38 12.05 -10.98 14.29
C PRO A 38 12.72 -9.75 13.68
N LEU A 39 11.97 -8.98 12.89
CA LEU A 39 12.46 -7.72 12.38
C LEU A 39 12.63 -6.71 13.52
N ARG A 40 13.79 -6.08 13.57
CA ARG A 40 14.10 -4.95 14.47
C ARG A 40 14.33 -3.72 13.62
N PRO A 41 13.43 -2.71 13.67
CA PRO A 41 13.65 -1.46 12.96
C PRO A 41 14.92 -0.76 13.42
N GLY A 42 15.68 -0.27 12.45
CA GLY A 42 16.93 0.45 12.69
C GLY A 42 17.15 1.52 11.61
N ILE A 43 18.40 1.89 11.42
CA ILE A 43 18.86 2.73 10.31
C ILE A 43 20.03 2.04 9.60
N ALA A 44 20.25 2.44 8.34
CA ALA A 44 21.43 2.00 7.59
C ALA A 44 22.73 2.56 8.17
N ASP A 45 23.85 1.84 7.96
CA ASP A 45 25.18 2.45 8.15
C ASP A 45 25.30 3.68 7.24
N PRO A 46 25.67 4.85 7.75
CA PRO A 46 25.80 6.07 6.94
C PRO A 46 26.71 5.93 5.72
N ALA A 47 27.65 4.99 5.73
CA ALA A 47 28.50 4.70 4.56
C ALA A 47 27.71 4.03 3.41
N THR A 48 26.65 3.29 3.72
CA THR A 48 25.81 2.61 2.73
C THR A 48 24.59 3.45 2.35
N ALA A 49 23.95 4.11 3.32
CA ALA A 49 22.81 4.97 3.06
C ALA A 49 22.72 6.09 4.11
N LEU A 50 22.35 7.28 3.68
CA LEU A 50 22.06 8.42 4.55
C LEU A 50 20.58 8.41 4.90
N THR A 51 20.26 8.49 6.19
CA THR A 51 18.89 8.53 6.72
C THR A 51 18.55 9.95 7.15
N PHE A 52 17.48 10.50 6.60
CA PHE A 52 16.95 11.82 6.93
C PHE A 52 15.56 11.70 7.52
N ALA A 53 15.22 12.63 8.42
CA ALA A 53 13.86 12.84 8.91
C ALA A 53 13.56 14.33 8.99
N SER A 54 12.30 14.69 9.13
CA SER A 54 11.90 16.07 9.41
C SER A 54 11.06 16.14 10.68
N THR A 55 11.16 17.25 11.42
CA THR A 55 10.38 17.51 12.62
C THR A 55 10.05 18.99 12.73
N LEU A 56 9.13 19.37 13.61
CA LEU A 56 8.89 20.77 13.94
C LEU A 56 9.75 21.18 15.14
N ILE A 57 10.54 22.24 14.98
CA ILE A 57 11.25 22.95 16.05
C ILE A 57 10.78 24.41 15.97
N ASP A 58 10.23 24.93 17.05
CA ASP A 58 9.65 26.28 17.12
C ASP A 58 8.67 26.56 15.94
N ASP A 59 7.77 25.59 15.68
CA ASP A 59 6.77 25.60 14.60
C ASP A 59 7.34 25.66 13.16
N SER A 60 8.64 25.48 13.01
CA SER A 60 9.32 25.43 11.71
C SER A 60 9.78 24.02 11.39
N PRO A 61 9.60 23.54 10.13
CA PRO A 61 10.14 22.24 9.72
C PRO A 61 11.68 22.28 9.71
N HIS A 62 12.30 21.39 10.45
CA HIS A 62 13.75 21.18 10.46
C HIS A 62 14.10 19.80 9.87
N LEU A 63 15.20 19.76 9.12
CA LEU A 63 15.76 18.52 8.61
C LEU A 63 16.75 17.93 9.61
N LEU A 64 16.62 16.64 9.86
CA LEU A 64 17.50 15.86 10.72
C LEU A 64 18.34 14.90 9.90
N LEU A 65 19.64 14.80 10.17
CA LEU A 65 20.45 13.65 9.80
C LEU A 65 20.32 12.61 10.93
N VAL A 66 19.63 11.50 10.64
CA VAL A 66 19.37 10.46 11.63
C VAL A 66 20.61 9.59 11.82
N VAL A 67 21.04 9.43 13.06
CA VAL A 67 22.24 8.68 13.45
C VAL A 67 21.93 7.49 14.35
N GLY A 68 20.68 7.27 14.71
CA GLY A 68 20.20 6.14 15.49
C GLY A 68 18.68 6.04 15.50
N TYR A 69 18.15 4.83 15.67
CA TYR A 69 16.73 4.58 15.86
C TYR A 69 16.52 3.33 16.70
N ALA A 70 15.81 3.47 17.79
CA ALA A 70 15.38 2.38 18.66
C ALA A 70 14.15 2.78 19.46
N ASP A 71 13.29 1.83 19.80
CA ASP A 71 12.13 2.01 20.69
C ASP A 71 11.23 3.20 20.30
N ALA A 72 10.98 3.36 18.98
CA ALA A 72 10.20 4.46 18.39
C ALA A 72 10.79 5.87 18.70
N VAL A 73 12.10 5.97 18.89
CA VAL A 73 12.83 7.23 19.05
C VAL A 73 13.95 7.31 18.02
N ALA A 74 13.95 8.37 17.20
CA ALA A 74 15.03 8.70 16.30
C ALA A 74 16.04 9.62 17.00
N ARG A 75 17.33 9.34 16.86
CA ARG A 75 18.39 10.22 17.27
C ARG A 75 18.95 10.94 16.06
N GLY A 76 18.86 12.26 16.01
CA GLY A 76 19.16 13.06 14.83
C GLY A 76 19.96 14.31 15.12
N ILE A 77 20.80 14.71 14.16
CA ILE A 77 21.52 15.98 14.14
C ILE A 77 20.69 16.97 13.34
N ASP A 78 20.34 18.10 13.92
CA ASP A 78 19.59 19.17 13.26
C ASP A 78 20.46 19.84 12.19
N LEU A 79 20.02 19.81 10.93
CA LEU A 79 20.68 20.42 9.77
C LEU A 79 20.08 21.79 9.41
N GLY A 80 19.08 22.25 10.17
CA GLY A 80 18.46 23.57 10.04
C GLY A 80 17.07 23.57 9.42
N ALA A 81 16.43 24.74 9.54
CA ALA A 81 15.06 24.95 9.09
C ALA A 81 14.93 24.96 7.56
N GLY A 82 13.82 24.42 7.05
CA GLY A 82 13.43 24.48 5.64
C GLY A 82 14.33 23.71 4.68
N ALA A 83 15.26 22.91 5.18
CA ALA A 83 16.17 22.12 4.34
C ALA A 83 15.46 20.90 3.73
N ASP A 84 15.72 20.65 2.44
CA ASP A 84 15.32 19.41 1.78
C ASP A 84 16.48 18.39 1.81
N PRO A 85 16.21 17.07 1.97
CA PRO A 85 17.26 16.05 1.99
C PRO A 85 18.13 16.00 0.73
N PHE A 86 17.52 16.12 -0.45
CA PHE A 86 18.24 16.06 -1.72
C PHE A 86 19.11 17.32 -1.95
N ASP A 87 18.56 18.50 -1.67
CA ASP A 87 19.30 19.77 -1.76
C ASP A 87 20.46 19.79 -0.75
N THR A 88 20.23 19.24 0.44
CA THR A 88 21.25 19.13 1.48
C THR A 88 22.37 18.17 1.05
N LEU A 89 22.04 17.02 0.48
CA LEU A 89 23.00 16.08 -0.07
C LEU A 89 23.80 16.71 -1.22
N GLN A 90 23.14 17.44 -2.11
CA GLN A 90 23.82 18.14 -3.22
C GLN A 90 24.76 19.23 -2.72
N ARG A 91 24.35 20.01 -1.72
CA ARG A 91 25.11 21.13 -1.17
C ARG A 91 26.30 20.70 -0.32
N LEU A 92 26.14 19.72 0.56
CA LEU A 92 27.18 19.29 1.50
C LEU A 92 28.07 18.17 0.96
N GLY A 93 27.51 17.33 0.09
CA GLY A 93 28.14 16.11 -0.38
C GLY A 93 27.98 14.93 0.59
N ARG A 94 28.00 13.73 0.05
CA ARG A 94 27.79 12.48 0.81
C ARG A 94 28.87 12.27 1.88
N ASP A 95 30.15 12.49 1.53
CA ASP A 95 31.26 12.25 2.45
C ASP A 95 31.22 13.16 3.69
N ALA A 96 30.83 14.42 3.51
CA ALA A 96 30.64 15.34 4.62
C ALA A 96 29.52 14.90 5.55
N LEU A 97 28.37 14.47 5.01
CA LEU A 97 27.24 13.96 5.80
C LEU A 97 27.59 12.66 6.52
N ILE A 98 28.34 11.75 5.89
CA ILE A 98 28.89 10.54 6.56
C ILE A 98 29.82 10.94 7.71
N GLY A 99 30.70 11.92 7.44
CA GLY A 99 31.59 12.48 8.47
C GLY A 99 30.81 13.02 9.66
N MET A 100 29.80 13.86 9.42
CA MET A 100 28.92 14.39 10.47
C MET A 100 28.25 13.27 11.28
N ALA A 101 27.65 12.29 10.62
CA ALA A 101 26.96 11.18 11.28
C ALA A 101 27.91 10.38 12.22
N ARG A 102 29.19 10.28 11.89
CA ARG A 102 30.18 9.53 12.67
C ARG A 102 30.85 10.34 13.77
N THR A 103 31.13 11.62 13.52
CA THR A 103 31.95 12.43 14.43
C THR A 103 31.14 13.40 15.29
N GLU A 104 29.91 13.74 14.89
CA GLU A 104 29.08 14.72 15.57
C GLU A 104 27.86 14.07 16.26
N ALA A 105 27.90 12.76 16.54
CA ALA A 105 26.83 12.06 17.23
C ALA A 105 26.48 12.68 18.59
N ASP A 106 27.42 13.30 19.28
CA ASP A 106 27.20 14.02 20.54
C ASP A 106 26.31 15.27 20.39
N ARG A 107 26.16 15.79 19.17
CA ARG A 107 25.25 16.91 18.84
C ARG A 107 23.83 16.46 18.52
N SER A 108 23.58 15.14 18.49
CA SER A 108 22.26 14.60 18.21
C SER A 108 21.33 14.76 19.40
N ALA A 109 20.03 14.93 19.10
CA ALA A 109 18.94 14.91 20.08
C ALA A 109 17.96 13.78 19.76
N ASP A 110 17.16 13.43 20.75
CA ASP A 110 16.14 12.40 20.63
C ASP A 110 14.80 12.98 20.18
N PHE A 111 14.20 12.36 19.17
CA PHE A 111 12.93 12.74 18.57
C PHE A 111 11.98 11.54 18.58
N PRO A 112 10.93 11.53 19.39
CA PRO A 112 9.91 10.49 19.35
C PRO A 112 9.28 10.37 17.95
N LEU A 113 8.99 9.15 17.50
CA LEU A 113 8.37 8.86 16.21
C LEU A 113 7.14 9.71 15.91
N ALA A 114 6.29 9.91 16.92
CA ALA A 114 5.06 10.71 16.81
C ALA A 114 5.30 12.22 16.54
N ARG A 115 6.53 12.71 16.66
CA ARG A 115 6.89 14.11 16.37
C ARG A 115 7.54 14.30 15.02
N LEU A 116 7.85 13.19 14.32
CA LEU A 116 8.45 13.24 13.01
C LEU A 116 7.39 13.47 11.93
N LEU A 117 7.73 14.27 10.94
CA LEU A 117 6.88 14.57 9.81
C LEU A 117 6.92 13.43 8.78
N PRO A 118 5.89 13.28 7.94
CA PRO A 118 5.86 12.27 6.89
C PRO A 118 7.01 12.47 5.87
N ALA A 119 7.63 11.36 5.44
CA ALA A 119 8.64 11.41 4.38
C ALA A 119 8.01 11.63 2.99
N GLY A 120 6.76 11.24 2.79
CA GLY A 120 5.97 11.59 1.61
C GLY A 120 5.62 13.07 1.58
N GLN A 121 5.38 13.65 0.38
CA GLN A 121 5.12 15.09 0.24
C GLN A 121 3.89 15.40 -0.62
N ALA A 122 3.77 14.80 -1.81
CA ALA A 122 2.70 15.14 -2.74
C ALA A 122 1.36 14.49 -2.34
N ALA A 123 0.26 15.09 -2.82
CA ALA A 123 -1.08 14.54 -2.66
C ALA A 123 -1.49 13.62 -3.84
N ARG A 124 -0.59 13.30 -4.75
CA ARG A 124 -0.80 12.37 -5.85
C ARG A 124 0.44 11.51 -6.04
N GLN A 125 0.24 10.20 -6.02
CA GLN A 125 1.26 9.19 -6.13
C GLN A 125 0.99 8.28 -7.32
N VAL A 126 1.99 7.51 -7.73
CA VAL A 126 1.82 6.36 -8.62
C VAL A 126 1.96 5.10 -7.80
N ALA A 127 0.83 4.41 -7.63
CA ALA A 127 0.79 3.14 -6.93
C ALA A 127 0.89 1.96 -7.91
N THR A 128 1.27 0.80 -7.38
CA THR A 128 1.47 -0.42 -8.16
C THR A 128 0.71 -1.57 -7.53
N GLY A 129 -0.07 -2.30 -8.33
CA GLY A 129 -0.71 -3.55 -7.91
C GLY A 129 0.14 -4.76 -8.28
N THR A 130 0.08 -5.82 -7.46
CA THR A 130 0.57 -7.18 -7.72
C THR A 130 2.05 -7.32 -8.11
N ASN A 131 2.90 -6.41 -7.63
CA ASN A 131 4.32 -6.41 -7.98
C ASN A 131 5.18 -7.36 -7.10
N PHE A 132 4.63 -7.98 -6.08
CA PHE A 132 5.28 -9.09 -5.37
C PHE A 132 4.69 -10.41 -5.83
N ARG A 133 5.54 -11.36 -6.18
CA ARG A 133 5.12 -12.66 -6.78
C ARG A 133 4.15 -13.43 -5.90
N GLU A 134 4.39 -13.50 -4.59
CA GLU A 134 3.49 -14.18 -3.67
C GLU A 134 2.12 -13.50 -3.60
N HIS A 135 2.08 -12.16 -3.60
CA HIS A 135 0.83 -11.41 -3.63
C HIS A 135 0.09 -11.58 -4.96
N ALA A 136 0.78 -11.58 -6.09
CA ALA A 136 0.20 -11.84 -7.40
C ALA A 136 -0.51 -13.21 -7.45
N GLN A 137 0.12 -14.25 -6.89
CA GLN A 137 -0.48 -15.58 -6.74
C GLN A 137 -1.68 -15.57 -5.78
N GLU A 138 -1.59 -14.83 -4.67
CA GLU A 138 -2.62 -14.69 -3.65
C GLU A 138 -3.94 -14.12 -4.21
N VAL A 139 -3.85 -13.17 -5.14
CA VAL A 139 -5.02 -12.51 -5.75
C VAL A 139 -5.30 -12.96 -7.19
N ALA A 140 -4.54 -13.94 -7.70
CA ALA A 140 -4.66 -14.51 -9.04
C ALA A 140 -4.59 -13.45 -10.17
N VAL A 141 -3.66 -12.48 -10.04
CA VAL A 141 -3.35 -11.45 -11.05
C VAL A 141 -1.89 -11.57 -11.43
N GLU A 142 -1.59 -11.85 -12.70
CA GLU A 142 -0.26 -12.30 -13.11
C GLU A 142 0.75 -11.16 -13.31
N ARG A 143 0.28 -9.98 -13.73
CA ARG A 143 1.17 -8.88 -14.11
C ARG A 143 1.01 -7.67 -13.20
N PRO A 144 2.12 -7.01 -12.85
CA PRO A 144 2.07 -5.71 -12.19
C PRO A 144 1.38 -4.65 -13.07
N PHE A 145 0.61 -3.79 -12.45
CA PHE A 145 -0.06 -2.67 -13.10
C PHE A 145 0.02 -1.41 -12.22
N ASN A 146 -0.08 -0.23 -12.83
CA ASN A 146 -0.06 1.03 -12.11
C ASN A 146 -1.44 1.69 -12.05
N PHE A 147 -1.66 2.51 -11.05
CA PHE A 147 -2.83 3.37 -10.92
C PHE A 147 -2.48 4.65 -10.15
N PRO A 148 -3.16 5.79 -10.42
CA PRO A 148 -2.94 6.99 -9.65
C PRO A 148 -3.61 6.87 -8.29
N LYS A 149 -2.86 7.18 -7.21
CA LYS A 149 -3.38 7.27 -5.83
C LYS A 149 -3.41 8.72 -5.40
N PHE A 150 -4.50 9.13 -4.79
CA PHE A 150 -4.75 10.50 -4.33
C PHE A 150 -4.84 10.56 -2.81
N GLY A 151 -4.57 11.73 -2.25
CA GLY A 151 -4.57 12.02 -0.84
C GLY A 151 -3.18 12.41 -0.32
N PRO A 152 -3.11 13.35 0.63
CA PRO A 152 -1.85 13.76 1.24
C PRO A 152 -1.28 12.61 2.09
N PRO A 153 0.04 12.53 2.25
CA PRO A 153 0.65 11.62 3.21
C PRO A 153 0.30 12.03 4.64
N THR A 154 0.09 11.03 5.49
CA THR A 154 -0.09 11.24 6.94
C THR A 154 1.14 10.78 7.71
N PRO A 155 1.36 11.28 8.95
CA PRO A 155 2.51 10.93 9.76
C PRO A 155 2.60 9.43 10.07
N ALA A 156 3.79 9.00 10.50
CA ALA A 156 4.08 7.63 10.89
C ALA A 156 3.23 7.14 12.09
N VAL A 157 2.83 8.03 12.98
CA VAL A 157 1.85 7.74 14.03
C VAL A 157 0.57 8.49 13.70
N THR A 158 -0.46 7.75 13.29
CA THR A 158 -1.69 8.33 12.76
C THR A 158 -2.91 7.46 13.04
N THR A 159 -4.06 7.90 12.57
CA THR A 159 -5.32 7.13 12.61
C THR A 159 -5.89 6.98 11.22
N VAL A 160 -6.64 5.91 11.01
CA VAL A 160 -7.46 5.72 9.81
C VAL A 160 -8.90 5.48 10.25
N LEU A 161 -9.86 6.17 9.62
CA LEU A 161 -11.27 6.00 9.92
C LEU A 161 -11.85 4.85 9.08
N ARG A 162 -12.44 3.85 9.76
CA ARG A 162 -13.27 2.86 9.10
C ARG A 162 -14.72 3.38 9.05
N GLY A 163 -15.12 3.90 7.89
CA GLY A 163 -16.51 4.30 7.64
C GLY A 163 -17.48 3.11 7.62
N ASP A 164 -18.79 3.41 7.72
CA ASP A 164 -19.84 2.41 7.62
C ASP A 164 -19.79 1.67 6.27
N GLY A 165 -19.82 0.36 6.28
CA GLY A 165 -19.78 -0.48 5.08
C GLY A 165 -18.41 -0.60 4.42
N VAL A 166 -17.37 0.04 4.96
CA VAL A 166 -15.97 -0.10 4.51
C VAL A 166 -15.41 -1.43 4.98
N LEU A 167 -14.85 -2.20 4.08
CA LEU A 167 -14.03 -3.37 4.36
C LEU A 167 -12.56 -2.95 4.28
N LEU A 168 -12.07 -2.36 5.38
CA LEU A 168 -10.75 -1.76 5.45
C LEU A 168 -9.65 -2.82 5.52
N ASP A 169 -8.68 -2.73 4.61
CA ASP A 169 -7.52 -3.59 4.52
C ASP A 169 -6.24 -2.77 4.57
N TYR A 170 -5.13 -3.39 4.91
CA TYR A 170 -3.80 -2.80 5.01
C TYR A 170 -2.89 -3.32 3.91
N GLU A 171 -1.92 -2.50 3.52
CA GLU A 171 -0.81 -2.89 2.65
C GLU A 171 0.43 -2.10 3.07
N GLY A 172 1.54 -2.81 3.41
CA GLY A 172 2.83 -2.20 3.69
C GLY A 172 3.70 -2.22 2.42
N GLU A 173 4.35 -1.09 2.08
CA GLU A 173 5.08 -0.92 0.84
C GLU A 173 6.37 -0.13 1.01
N ILE A 174 7.28 -0.28 0.04
CA ILE A 174 8.43 0.62 -0.15
C ILE A 174 8.01 1.70 -1.15
N CYS A 175 8.20 2.96 -0.78
CA CYS A 175 7.96 4.10 -1.65
C CYS A 175 9.27 4.76 -2.05
N ALA A 176 9.36 5.25 -3.29
CA ALA A 176 10.49 6.02 -3.78
C ALA A 176 10.09 7.44 -4.17
N ARG A 177 10.90 8.44 -3.83
CA ARG A 177 10.83 9.79 -4.41
C ARG A 177 12.20 10.24 -4.90
N PHE A 178 12.23 11.31 -5.68
CA PHE A 178 13.38 11.68 -6.51
C PHE A 178 13.78 13.14 -6.28
N ASP A 179 15.06 13.46 -6.53
CA ASP A 179 15.60 14.83 -6.43
C ASP A 179 15.11 15.75 -7.56
N ARG A 180 14.40 15.21 -8.55
CA ARG A 180 13.93 15.93 -9.74
C ARG A 180 12.62 15.35 -10.27
N PRO A 181 11.85 16.08 -11.09
CA PRO A 181 10.74 15.50 -11.83
C PRO A 181 11.24 14.45 -12.82
N LEU A 182 10.38 13.44 -13.12
CA LEU A 182 10.65 12.41 -14.11
C LEU A 182 9.70 12.57 -15.30
N ALA A 183 10.24 12.90 -16.47
CA ALA A 183 9.49 12.98 -17.73
C ALA A 183 9.98 11.93 -18.75
N ALA A 184 11.18 11.38 -18.54
CA ALA A 184 11.79 10.35 -19.37
C ALA A 184 12.58 9.34 -18.53
N THR A 185 12.91 8.18 -19.10
CA THR A 185 13.70 7.14 -18.43
C THR A 185 15.10 7.61 -18.05
N GLU A 186 15.65 8.54 -18.82
CA GLU A 186 16.94 9.20 -18.57
C GLU A 186 16.89 10.04 -17.28
N ASP A 187 15.75 10.68 -16.99
CA ASP A 187 15.57 11.43 -15.74
C ASP A 187 15.62 10.48 -14.54
N PHE A 188 14.97 9.31 -14.63
CA PHE A 188 15.08 8.29 -13.59
C PHE A 188 16.53 7.81 -13.42
N ALA A 189 17.25 7.55 -14.52
CA ALA A 189 18.64 7.11 -14.46
C ALA A 189 19.52 8.14 -13.75
N ALA A 190 19.34 9.43 -14.06
CA ALA A 190 20.11 10.54 -13.52
C ALA A 190 19.68 10.97 -12.10
N ALA A 191 18.44 10.70 -11.69
CA ALA A 191 17.91 11.13 -10.40
C ALA A 191 18.61 10.48 -9.22
N VAL A 192 18.76 11.21 -8.11
CA VAL A 192 19.00 10.65 -6.79
C VAL A 192 17.66 10.08 -6.27
N LYS A 193 17.69 8.83 -5.78
CA LYS A 193 16.54 8.13 -5.26
C LYS A 193 16.57 8.14 -3.74
N GLY A 194 15.46 8.52 -3.13
CA GLY A 194 15.23 8.37 -1.69
C GLY A 194 14.06 7.42 -1.45
N PHE A 195 14.19 6.51 -0.49
CA PHE A 195 13.22 5.48 -0.17
C PHE A 195 12.62 5.72 1.21
N PHE A 196 11.36 5.36 1.37
CA PHE A 196 10.65 5.45 2.64
C PHE A 196 9.59 4.36 2.75
N LEU A 197 9.22 4.00 3.97
CA LEU A 197 8.11 3.09 4.23
C LEU A 197 6.79 3.82 3.99
N CYS A 198 5.81 3.16 3.38
CA CYS A 198 4.47 3.71 3.21
C CYS A 198 3.39 2.65 3.40
N GLY A 199 2.18 3.09 3.79
CA GLY A 199 0.99 2.26 3.85
C GLY A 199 0.05 2.61 2.70
N ASP A 200 -0.63 1.60 2.15
CA ASP A 200 -1.65 1.75 1.12
C ASP A 200 -2.97 1.12 1.61
N PHE A 201 -3.69 1.83 2.47
CA PHE A 201 -4.98 1.35 2.97
C PHE A 201 -6.01 1.29 1.85
N THR A 202 -6.92 0.32 1.93
CA THR A 202 -7.87 0.02 0.85
C THR A 202 -9.27 -0.25 1.40
N ASP A 203 -10.29 0.38 0.82
CA ASP A 203 -11.67 -0.08 0.94
C ASP A 203 -11.94 -1.19 -0.06
N ARG A 204 -11.89 -2.44 0.40
CA ARG A 204 -12.12 -3.63 -0.44
C ARG A 204 -13.56 -3.75 -0.91
N ALA A 205 -14.53 -3.20 -0.17
CA ALA A 205 -15.92 -3.18 -0.64
C ALA A 205 -16.07 -2.27 -1.87
N LEU A 206 -15.50 -1.07 -1.81
CA LEU A 206 -15.51 -0.14 -2.95
C LEU A 206 -14.72 -0.70 -4.13
N LEU A 207 -13.52 -1.25 -3.88
CA LEU A 207 -12.71 -1.89 -4.93
C LEU A 207 -13.50 -2.98 -5.67
N THR A 208 -14.11 -3.92 -4.91
CA THR A 208 -14.84 -5.05 -5.51
C THR A 208 -16.02 -4.60 -6.36
N ARG A 209 -16.66 -3.46 -6.01
CA ARG A 209 -17.77 -2.89 -6.79
C ARG A 209 -17.29 -2.23 -8.09
N LEU A 210 -16.13 -1.60 -8.08
CA LEU A 210 -15.64 -0.76 -9.17
C LEU A 210 -14.69 -1.49 -10.13
N VAL A 211 -13.93 -2.49 -9.64
CA VAL A 211 -12.97 -3.23 -10.47
C VAL A 211 -13.66 -3.88 -11.68
N THR A 212 -13.00 -3.79 -12.82
CA THR A 212 -13.47 -4.44 -14.05
C THR A 212 -12.96 -5.88 -14.16
N GLU A 213 -13.35 -6.61 -15.21
CA GLU A 213 -12.81 -7.94 -15.50
C GLU A 213 -11.31 -7.87 -15.84
N ASP A 214 -10.88 -6.78 -16.46
CA ASP A 214 -9.48 -6.46 -16.68
C ASP A 214 -8.93 -5.72 -15.44
N VAL A 215 -8.48 -6.48 -14.45
CA VAL A 215 -7.91 -5.95 -13.19
C VAL A 215 -6.64 -5.13 -13.46
N GLU A 216 -5.85 -5.55 -14.46
CA GLU A 216 -4.59 -4.89 -14.82
C GLU A 216 -4.79 -3.48 -15.40
N SER A 217 -6.03 -3.13 -15.80
CA SER A 217 -6.39 -1.76 -16.19
C SER A 217 -6.27 -0.75 -15.04
N GLY A 218 -6.24 -1.20 -13.77
CA GLY A 218 -6.19 -0.35 -12.59
C GLY A 218 -7.50 0.41 -12.29
N ILE A 219 -8.58 0.17 -13.04
CA ILE A 219 -9.88 0.83 -12.82
C ILE A 219 -10.46 0.39 -11.48
N GLY A 220 -10.95 1.35 -10.69
CA GLY A 220 -11.51 1.15 -9.36
C GLY A 220 -10.48 1.24 -8.23
N PHE A 221 -9.19 1.07 -8.52
CA PHE A 221 -8.14 1.13 -7.51
C PHE A 221 -7.95 2.55 -6.97
N SER A 222 -7.95 3.57 -7.84
CA SER A 222 -7.80 4.97 -7.42
C SER A 222 -8.85 5.40 -6.39
N ASP A 223 -10.12 5.07 -6.62
CA ASP A 223 -11.19 5.39 -5.67
C ASP A 223 -11.06 4.61 -4.36
N ALA A 224 -10.81 3.31 -4.45
CA ALA A 224 -10.78 2.43 -3.28
C ALA A 224 -9.55 2.65 -2.38
N LYS A 225 -8.45 3.16 -2.93
CA LYS A 225 -7.18 3.38 -2.24
C LYS A 225 -6.87 4.85 -1.92
N SER A 226 -7.79 5.77 -2.25
CA SER A 226 -7.63 7.21 -2.01
C SER A 226 -8.62 7.74 -0.95
N GLY A 227 -9.00 6.89 0.00
CA GLY A 227 -9.79 7.32 1.16
C GLY A 227 -9.00 8.26 2.08
N PRO A 228 -9.69 8.97 2.98
CA PRO A 228 -9.05 9.83 3.96
C PRO A 228 -8.04 9.04 4.81
N ASP A 229 -6.83 9.57 4.95
CA ASP A 229 -5.73 9.00 5.74
C ASP A 229 -5.25 7.62 5.26
N PHE A 230 -5.54 7.22 4.01
CA PHE A 230 -5.15 5.94 3.43
C PHE A 230 -3.69 5.89 2.95
N PHE A 231 -2.92 6.95 3.17
CA PHE A 231 -1.51 7.01 2.77
C PHE A 231 -0.60 7.44 3.95
N PRO A 232 -0.51 6.65 5.03
CA PRO A 232 0.48 6.90 6.07
C PRO A 232 1.89 6.64 5.52
N THR A 233 2.85 7.48 5.90
CA THR A 233 4.25 7.31 5.48
C THR A 233 5.18 7.31 6.68
N GLY A 234 6.22 6.50 6.59
CA GLY A 234 7.30 6.45 7.56
C GLY A 234 8.00 7.80 7.68
N PRO A 235 8.77 7.97 8.76
CA PRO A 235 9.41 9.24 9.05
C PRO A 235 10.71 9.45 8.27
N PHE A 236 11.32 8.36 7.76
CA PHE A 236 12.66 8.39 7.20
C PHE A 236 12.65 8.42 5.69
N LEU A 237 13.39 9.38 5.11
CA LEU A 237 13.83 9.32 3.72
C LEU A 237 15.28 8.83 3.72
N VAL A 238 15.49 7.63 3.17
CA VAL A 238 16.80 6.99 3.11
C VAL A 238 17.36 7.11 1.69
N ILE A 239 18.56 7.69 1.56
CA ILE A 239 19.24 7.90 0.27
C ILE A 239 20.46 6.99 0.20
N PRO A 240 20.35 5.78 -0.39
CA PRO A 240 21.44 4.82 -0.48
C PRO A 240 22.50 5.25 -1.52
N ALA A 241 23.72 4.69 -1.37
CA ALA A 241 24.76 4.78 -2.37
C ALA A 241 24.46 3.86 -3.57
N ASP A 242 24.00 2.64 -3.29
CA ASP A 242 23.48 1.68 -4.25
C ASP A 242 22.01 1.37 -3.93
N TRP A 243 21.12 2.00 -4.68
CA TRP A 243 19.69 1.86 -4.42
C TRP A 243 19.15 0.46 -4.74
N ARG A 244 19.76 -0.25 -5.72
CA ARG A 244 19.27 -1.60 -6.07
C ARG A 244 19.59 -2.60 -4.98
N ALA A 245 20.82 -2.60 -4.51
CA ALA A 245 21.22 -3.46 -3.40
C ALA A 245 20.42 -3.13 -2.13
N PHE A 246 20.24 -1.84 -1.82
CA PHE A 246 19.48 -1.38 -0.67
C PHE A 246 18.02 -1.88 -0.72
N VAL A 247 17.30 -1.62 -1.82
CA VAL A 247 15.89 -2.03 -1.96
C VAL A 247 15.76 -3.55 -1.93
N ALA A 248 16.65 -4.27 -2.61
CA ALA A 248 16.58 -5.73 -2.64
C ALA A 248 16.74 -6.36 -1.24
N ASP A 249 17.57 -5.80 -0.38
CA ASP A 249 17.81 -6.27 0.98
C ASP A 249 16.79 -5.75 2.00
N GLU A 250 16.11 -4.63 1.69
CA GLU A 250 15.15 -4.01 2.60
C GLU A 250 13.98 -4.93 2.90
N ARG A 251 13.79 -5.27 4.19
CA ARG A 251 12.70 -6.10 4.67
C ARG A 251 11.59 -5.23 5.24
N ILE A 252 10.36 -5.49 4.84
CA ILE A 252 9.15 -4.84 5.37
C ILE A 252 8.22 -5.89 5.98
N THR A 253 7.60 -5.55 7.10
CA THR A 253 6.63 -6.40 7.79
C THR A 253 5.39 -5.61 8.14
N THR A 254 4.25 -6.30 8.22
CA THR A 254 3.01 -5.76 8.77
C THR A 254 2.48 -6.67 9.87
N SER A 255 2.00 -6.08 10.96
CA SER A 255 1.27 -6.78 12.01
C SER A 255 -0.01 -6.02 12.39
N VAL A 256 -1.01 -6.77 12.87
CA VAL A 256 -2.27 -6.22 13.41
C VAL A 256 -2.40 -6.70 14.85
N ASP A 257 -2.45 -5.79 15.81
CA ASP A 257 -2.46 -6.08 17.26
C ASP A 257 -1.31 -7.01 17.69
N GLY A 258 -0.16 -6.93 16.99
CA GLY A 258 1.02 -7.76 17.19
C GLY A 258 1.03 -9.08 16.41
N ASP A 259 -0.09 -9.50 15.82
CA ASP A 259 -0.15 -10.70 14.98
C ASP A 259 0.50 -10.43 13.61
N PRO A 260 1.52 -11.21 13.18
CA PRO A 260 2.18 -11.03 11.90
C PRO A 260 1.21 -11.25 10.73
N ARG A 261 1.28 -10.37 9.73
CA ARG A 261 0.44 -10.41 8.54
C ARG A 261 1.24 -10.46 7.24
N GLN A 262 2.25 -9.60 7.10
CA GLN A 262 3.09 -9.52 5.92
C GLN A 262 4.57 -9.56 6.35
N ASP A 263 5.40 -10.16 5.50
CA ASP A 263 6.84 -10.21 5.69
C ASP A 263 7.50 -10.47 4.33
N ALA A 264 8.28 -9.50 3.84
CA ALA A 264 8.96 -9.66 2.57
C ALA A 264 10.18 -8.74 2.45
N ARG A 265 11.08 -9.11 1.54
CA ARG A 265 12.17 -8.24 1.09
C ARG A 265 11.86 -7.65 -0.27
N GLY A 266 12.43 -6.47 -0.57
CA GLY A 266 12.27 -5.85 -1.88
C GLY A 266 12.77 -6.72 -3.03
N ALA A 267 13.66 -7.67 -2.80
CA ALA A 267 14.05 -8.71 -3.79
C ALA A 267 12.86 -9.58 -4.27
N GLY A 268 11.75 -9.61 -3.54
CA GLY A 268 10.50 -10.28 -3.94
C GLY A 268 9.70 -9.56 -5.02
N MET A 269 10.04 -8.30 -5.33
CA MET A 269 9.40 -7.53 -6.39
C MET A 269 9.63 -8.15 -7.77
N THR A 270 8.60 -8.15 -8.61
CA THR A 270 8.68 -8.59 -10.01
C THR A 270 9.37 -7.54 -10.89
N LEU A 271 9.00 -6.29 -10.72
CA LEU A 271 9.61 -5.13 -11.37
C LEU A 271 10.34 -4.29 -10.32
N ASP A 272 11.60 -3.97 -10.55
CA ASP A 272 12.32 -3.00 -9.74
C ASP A 272 11.83 -1.56 -10.04
N PHE A 273 12.27 -0.58 -9.26
CA PHE A 273 11.85 0.81 -9.46
C PHE A 273 12.23 1.40 -10.82
N ALA A 274 13.27 0.87 -11.49
CA ALA A 274 13.61 1.30 -12.85
C ALA A 274 12.58 0.82 -13.86
N ALA A 275 12.19 -0.46 -13.77
CA ALA A 275 11.16 -1.04 -14.63
C ALA A 275 9.77 -0.42 -14.35
N LEU A 276 9.43 -0.15 -13.07
CA LEU A 276 8.20 0.56 -12.71
C LEU A 276 8.18 1.99 -13.29
N ALA A 277 9.29 2.71 -13.22
CA ALA A 277 9.41 4.06 -13.80
C ALA A 277 9.27 4.02 -15.33
N GLU A 278 9.86 3.03 -16.00
CA GLU A 278 9.72 2.84 -17.46
C GLU A 278 8.26 2.61 -17.85
N VAL A 279 7.55 1.71 -17.17
CA VAL A 279 6.13 1.44 -17.43
C VAL A 279 5.29 2.69 -17.19
N MET A 280 5.50 3.37 -16.06
CA MET A 280 4.80 4.61 -15.71
C MET A 280 4.98 5.69 -16.77
N LEU A 281 6.21 5.94 -17.21
CA LEU A 281 6.53 7.00 -18.18
C LEU A 281 6.01 6.68 -19.59
N LYS A 282 5.98 5.41 -19.96
CA LYS A 282 5.51 4.97 -21.28
C LYS A 282 4.00 5.20 -21.48
N THR A 283 3.20 5.03 -20.45
CA THR A 283 1.72 5.05 -20.55
C THR A 283 1.08 6.15 -19.72
N GLY A 284 1.82 6.76 -18.81
CA GLY A 284 1.28 7.57 -17.72
C GLY A 284 0.54 8.86 -18.13
N ALA A 285 0.76 9.38 -19.35
CA ALA A 285 0.08 10.57 -19.85
C ALA A 285 -1.32 10.30 -20.39
N SER A 286 -1.66 9.05 -20.71
CA SER A 286 -2.99 8.68 -21.22
C SER A 286 -4.05 8.77 -20.11
N PRO A 287 -5.28 9.29 -20.40
CA PRO A 287 -6.35 9.41 -19.40
C PRO A 287 -7.12 8.08 -19.27
N ASP A 288 -6.41 6.99 -19.02
CA ASP A 288 -6.98 5.63 -19.05
C ASP A 288 -7.54 5.19 -17.68
N TRP A 289 -7.25 5.95 -16.61
CA TRP A 289 -7.74 5.64 -15.26
C TRP A 289 -8.97 6.46 -14.90
N GLN A 290 -9.68 6.04 -13.87
CA GLN A 290 -10.84 6.74 -13.34
C GLN A 290 -10.63 7.09 -11.86
N TYR A 291 -11.07 8.27 -11.48
CA TYR A 291 -11.16 8.73 -10.11
C TYR A 291 -12.36 9.64 -9.93
N GLN A 292 -13.25 9.31 -8.98
CA GLN A 292 -14.50 10.02 -8.70
C GLN A 292 -15.36 10.26 -9.97
N GLY A 293 -15.44 9.21 -10.81
CA GLY A 293 -16.22 9.25 -12.05
C GLY A 293 -15.59 10.06 -13.19
N GLN A 294 -14.38 10.57 -13.03
CA GLN A 294 -13.66 11.31 -14.07
C GLN A 294 -12.49 10.49 -14.61
N GLN A 295 -12.21 10.63 -15.90
CA GLN A 295 -10.99 10.07 -16.49
C GLN A 295 -9.78 10.92 -16.09
N VAL A 296 -8.73 10.26 -15.63
CA VAL A 296 -7.49 10.89 -15.17
C VAL A 296 -6.28 10.16 -15.76
N PRO A 297 -5.18 10.85 -16.08
CA PRO A 297 -3.92 10.17 -16.43
C PRO A 297 -3.27 9.56 -15.18
N LEU A 298 -2.33 8.63 -15.35
CA LEU A 298 -1.50 8.11 -14.25
C LEU A 298 -0.63 9.23 -13.65
N ILE A 299 0.04 9.97 -14.52
CA ILE A 299 0.85 11.15 -14.16
C ILE A 299 0.37 12.38 -14.92
N ALA A 300 0.18 13.49 -14.22
CA ALA A 300 -0.32 14.72 -14.80
C ALA A 300 0.70 15.28 -15.82
N ALA A 301 0.21 15.66 -17.01
CA ALA A 301 1.06 16.18 -18.09
C ALA A 301 2.26 15.29 -18.48
N GLY A 302 2.22 13.98 -18.18
CA GLY A 302 3.29 13.04 -18.50
C GLY A 302 4.55 13.20 -17.64
N VAL A 303 4.44 13.87 -16.49
CA VAL A 303 5.57 14.12 -15.59
C VAL A 303 5.22 13.69 -14.17
N LEU A 304 6.07 12.86 -13.56
CA LEU A 304 6.02 12.61 -12.12
C LEU A 304 6.75 13.76 -11.41
N PRO A 305 6.06 14.57 -10.58
CA PRO A 305 6.69 15.68 -9.89
C PRO A 305 7.68 15.20 -8.81
N GLN A 306 8.66 16.02 -8.47
CA GLN A 306 9.70 15.72 -7.49
C GLN A 306 9.19 15.20 -6.14
N GLY A 307 8.07 15.73 -5.63
CA GLY A 307 7.50 15.33 -4.33
C GLY A 307 6.59 14.09 -4.39
N ALA A 308 6.24 13.61 -5.60
CA ALA A 308 5.38 12.45 -5.75
C ALA A 308 6.14 11.14 -5.52
N ALA A 309 5.45 10.15 -4.99
CA ALA A 309 6.01 8.83 -4.79
C ALA A 309 5.67 7.87 -5.95
N LEU A 310 6.62 6.98 -6.26
CA LEU A 310 6.41 5.74 -6.97
C LEU A 310 6.41 4.63 -5.92
N MET A 311 5.31 3.85 -5.85
CA MET A 311 5.06 2.84 -4.82
C MET A 311 5.38 1.45 -5.37
N SER A 312 5.93 0.59 -4.51
CA SER A 312 6.42 -0.75 -4.91
C SER A 312 5.30 -1.77 -5.19
N GLY A 313 4.11 -1.55 -4.68
CA GLY A 313 3.14 -2.62 -4.45
C GLY A 313 3.44 -3.38 -3.15
N THR A 314 2.44 -4.12 -2.67
CA THR A 314 2.47 -4.81 -1.38
C THR A 314 2.87 -6.28 -1.50
N PRO A 315 3.54 -6.88 -0.49
CA PRO A 315 3.71 -8.33 -0.41
C PRO A 315 2.42 -9.07 -0.04
N ALA A 316 2.45 -10.41 -0.09
CA ALA A 316 1.37 -11.27 0.36
C ALA A 316 1.01 -11.07 1.83
N GLY A 317 -0.20 -11.47 2.22
CA GLY A 317 -0.70 -11.38 3.59
C GLY A 317 -1.75 -10.31 3.81
N VAL A 318 -2.31 -9.72 2.73
CA VAL A 318 -3.49 -8.85 2.82
C VAL A 318 -4.73 -9.67 3.23
N ILE A 319 -5.75 -9.00 3.74
CA ILE A 319 -6.98 -9.69 4.22
C ILE A 319 -7.82 -10.16 3.04
N TYR A 320 -7.93 -9.34 2.01
CA TYR A 320 -8.81 -9.57 0.88
C TYR A 320 -8.38 -10.75 0.01
N ARG A 321 -9.36 -11.56 -0.38
CA ARG A 321 -9.24 -12.57 -1.45
C ARG A 321 -10.37 -12.36 -2.43
N PRO A 322 -10.10 -12.38 -3.74
CA PRO A 322 -11.15 -12.30 -4.74
C PRO A 322 -12.10 -13.51 -4.65
N PRO A 323 -13.35 -13.37 -5.14
CA PRO A 323 -14.30 -14.48 -5.13
C PRO A 323 -13.77 -15.64 -6.00
N ASP A 324 -13.80 -16.85 -5.46
CA ASP A 324 -13.47 -18.04 -6.19
C ASP A 324 -14.64 -18.49 -7.12
N THR A 325 -14.36 -19.48 -7.97
CA THR A 325 -15.37 -20.03 -8.91
C THR A 325 -16.61 -20.55 -8.16
N ARG A 326 -16.44 -21.14 -6.98
CA ARG A 326 -17.54 -21.66 -6.17
C ARG A 326 -18.43 -20.52 -5.66
N GLU A 327 -17.83 -19.44 -5.21
CA GLU A 327 -18.56 -18.26 -4.74
C GLU A 327 -19.36 -17.60 -5.87
N ILE A 328 -18.77 -17.50 -7.06
CA ILE A 328 -19.44 -16.98 -8.25
C ILE A 328 -20.62 -17.90 -8.62
N VAL A 329 -20.41 -19.22 -8.66
CA VAL A 329 -21.49 -20.19 -8.96
C VAL A 329 -22.60 -20.12 -7.92
N CYS A 330 -22.25 -20.08 -6.64
CA CYS A 330 -23.25 -19.99 -5.55
C CYS A 330 -24.05 -18.68 -5.59
N GLY A 331 -23.38 -17.57 -5.88
CA GLY A 331 -24.04 -16.28 -6.10
C GLY A 331 -25.01 -16.32 -7.29
N SER A 332 -24.60 -16.98 -8.36
CA SER A 332 -25.40 -17.18 -9.58
C SER A 332 -26.67 -18.01 -9.33
N VAL A 333 -26.50 -19.15 -8.67
CA VAL A 333 -27.62 -20.03 -8.30
C VAL A 333 -28.59 -19.30 -7.39
N TRP A 334 -28.09 -18.59 -6.39
CA TRP A 334 -28.93 -17.80 -5.48
C TRP A 334 -29.71 -16.71 -6.22
N HIS A 335 -29.07 -15.97 -7.13
CA HIS A 335 -29.72 -14.92 -7.93
C HIS A 335 -30.87 -15.48 -8.79
N ILE A 336 -30.67 -16.65 -9.40
CA ILE A 336 -31.72 -17.33 -10.19
C ILE A 336 -32.83 -17.83 -9.26
N CYS A 337 -32.52 -18.50 -8.16
CA CYS A 337 -33.53 -19.11 -7.25
C CYS A 337 -34.38 -18.07 -6.54
N THR A 338 -33.84 -16.85 -6.30
CA THR A 338 -34.58 -15.74 -5.66
C THR A 338 -35.29 -14.84 -6.66
N ALA A 339 -35.28 -15.20 -7.97
CA ALA A 339 -35.75 -14.32 -9.06
C ALA A 339 -35.12 -12.92 -9.04
N GLY A 340 -33.88 -12.83 -8.57
CA GLY A 340 -33.11 -11.58 -8.49
C GLY A 340 -32.98 -10.87 -9.81
N PHE A 341 -32.94 -11.60 -10.95
CA PHE A 341 -32.91 -11.07 -12.31
C PHE A 341 -34.08 -10.13 -12.66
N LEU A 342 -35.14 -10.11 -11.85
CA LEU A 342 -36.25 -9.16 -11.98
C LEU A 342 -36.00 -7.83 -11.27
N ARG A 343 -34.96 -7.73 -10.45
CA ARG A 343 -34.67 -6.58 -9.58
C ARG A 343 -33.35 -5.89 -9.93
N GLU A 344 -32.34 -6.67 -10.24
CA GLU A 344 -30.98 -6.18 -10.47
C GLU A 344 -30.20 -7.02 -11.47
N GLY A 345 -29.12 -6.47 -12.02
CA GLY A 345 -28.22 -7.19 -12.89
C GLY A 345 -27.50 -8.33 -12.17
N PHE A 346 -27.09 -9.35 -12.91
CA PHE A 346 -26.40 -10.54 -12.39
C PHE A 346 -25.11 -10.21 -11.61
N ARG A 347 -24.22 -9.43 -12.20
CA ARG A 347 -22.91 -9.09 -11.58
C ARG A 347 -23.06 -8.31 -10.27
N PRO A 348 -23.84 -7.24 -10.17
CA PRO A 348 -24.08 -6.56 -8.91
C PRO A 348 -24.60 -7.47 -7.80
N ALA A 349 -25.59 -8.35 -8.11
CA ALA A 349 -26.14 -9.27 -7.13
C ALA A 349 -25.12 -10.26 -6.56
N VAL A 350 -24.24 -10.80 -7.41
CA VAL A 350 -23.16 -11.71 -6.98
C VAL A 350 -22.14 -10.96 -6.12
N ILE A 351 -21.76 -9.75 -6.52
CA ILE A 351 -20.83 -8.89 -5.76
C ILE A 351 -21.40 -8.55 -4.40
N GLU A 352 -22.63 -8.05 -4.30
CA GLU A 352 -23.22 -7.65 -3.01
C GLU A 352 -23.40 -8.85 -2.07
N ARG A 353 -23.74 -10.02 -2.59
CA ARG A 353 -23.77 -11.25 -1.81
C ARG A 353 -22.39 -11.62 -1.27
N PHE A 354 -21.34 -11.54 -2.10
CA PHE A 354 -19.97 -11.80 -1.71
C PHE A 354 -19.51 -10.82 -0.61
N LEU A 355 -19.73 -9.51 -0.80
CA LEU A 355 -19.41 -8.47 0.17
C LEU A 355 -20.16 -8.62 1.49
N GLY A 356 -21.46 -8.96 1.45
CA GLY A 356 -22.25 -9.21 2.64
C GLY A 356 -21.71 -10.39 3.46
N ARG A 357 -21.18 -11.42 2.80
CA ARG A 357 -20.53 -12.55 3.46
C ARG A 357 -19.18 -12.16 4.07
N LEU A 358 -18.35 -11.40 3.35
CA LEU A 358 -17.09 -10.90 3.87
C LEU A 358 -17.30 -10.01 5.10
N ALA A 359 -18.29 -9.13 5.05
CA ALA A 359 -18.68 -8.30 6.19
C ALA A 359 -19.13 -9.13 7.41
N ALA A 360 -19.91 -10.19 7.16
CA ALA A 360 -20.37 -11.09 8.22
C ALA A 360 -19.24 -11.96 8.83
N ALA A 361 -18.18 -12.23 8.06
CA ALA A 361 -17.02 -12.98 8.56
C ALA A 361 -16.12 -12.16 9.49
N ASP A 362 -16.29 -10.83 9.53
CA ASP A 362 -15.61 -9.89 10.42
C ASP A 362 -14.08 -10.02 10.46
N VAL A 363 -13.48 -10.29 9.29
CA VAL A 363 -12.02 -10.51 9.15
C VAL A 363 -11.24 -9.23 8.83
N PHE A 364 -11.92 -8.19 8.36
CA PHE A 364 -11.30 -6.90 8.01
C PHE A 364 -10.99 -6.07 9.24
N LEU A 365 -10.17 -5.04 9.07
CA LEU A 365 -9.77 -4.15 10.15
C LEU A 365 -10.99 -3.53 10.86
N ARG A 366 -10.91 -3.44 12.18
CA ARG A 366 -11.98 -2.95 13.05
C ARG A 366 -11.51 -1.77 13.91
N PRO A 367 -12.40 -0.87 14.29
CA PRO A 367 -12.08 0.15 15.27
C PRO A 367 -11.46 -0.43 16.55
N GLY A 368 -10.42 0.22 17.05
CA GLY A 368 -9.64 -0.20 18.21
C GLY A 368 -8.44 -1.08 17.88
N GLN A 369 -8.29 -1.56 16.64
CA GLN A 369 -7.11 -2.32 16.23
C GLN A 369 -5.96 -1.39 15.85
N GLN A 370 -4.72 -1.89 16.04
CA GLN A 370 -3.51 -1.21 15.64
C GLN A 370 -2.84 -1.97 14.50
N VAL A 371 -2.59 -1.28 13.38
CA VAL A 371 -1.74 -1.77 12.28
C VAL A 371 -0.35 -1.17 12.46
N ARG A 372 0.67 -2.03 12.45
CA ARG A 372 2.07 -1.61 12.46
C ARG A 372 2.77 -2.13 11.21
N HIS A 373 3.23 -1.20 10.37
CA HIS A 373 4.21 -1.51 9.32
C HIS A 373 5.60 -1.20 9.88
N ALA A 374 6.53 -2.10 9.69
CA ALA A 374 7.91 -1.92 10.13
C ALA A 374 8.88 -2.33 9.03
N SER A 375 10.04 -1.73 9.02
CA SER A 375 11.07 -1.92 8.01
C SER A 375 12.43 -2.04 8.66
N SER A 376 13.35 -2.76 8.02
CA SER A 376 14.70 -2.91 8.55
C SER A 376 15.45 -1.59 8.69
N GLN A 377 15.26 -0.63 7.73
CA GLN A 377 16.02 0.62 7.68
C GLN A 377 15.19 1.87 7.35
N LEU A 378 13.88 1.72 7.03
CA LEU A 378 12.98 2.83 6.68
C LEU A 378 12.10 3.26 7.87
N GLY A 379 12.35 2.73 9.07
CA GLY A 379 11.57 3.01 10.28
C GLY A 379 10.28 2.23 10.37
N GLU A 380 9.26 2.83 10.96
CA GLU A 380 7.96 2.17 11.18
C GLU A 380 6.79 3.16 11.09
N ILE A 381 5.60 2.60 10.87
CA ILE A 381 4.31 3.31 10.82
C ILE A 381 3.37 2.61 11.80
N ILE A 382 2.68 3.36 12.63
CA ILE A 382 1.71 2.88 13.62
C ILE A 382 0.38 3.56 13.36
N VAL A 383 -0.62 2.79 12.95
CA VAL A 383 -1.95 3.30 12.59
C VAL A 383 -3.00 2.72 13.53
N GLU A 384 -3.73 3.57 14.23
CA GLU A 384 -4.91 3.19 15.00
C GLU A 384 -6.14 3.24 14.08
N VAL A 385 -6.92 2.17 14.03
CA VAL A 385 -8.20 2.12 13.32
C VAL A 385 -9.29 2.70 14.21
N ARG A 386 -10.07 3.65 13.70
CA ARG A 386 -11.19 4.29 14.40
C ARG A 386 -12.50 4.22 13.64
#